data_cc72c558fdc0bc71c92ccad0ffc7f645
#
_entry.id   cc72c558fdc0bc71c92ccad0ffc7f645
#
_cell.length_a   1.000
_cell.length_b   1.000
_cell.length_c   1.000
_cell.angle_alpha   90.00
_cell.angle_beta   90.00
_cell.angle_gamma   90.00
#
_symmetry.space_group_name_H-M   'P 1'
#
loop_
_entity.id
_entity.type
_entity.pdbx_description
1 polymer ?
#
loop_
_entity_poly.entity_id
_entity_poly.type
_entity_poly.pdbx_seq_one_letter_code
_entity_poly.pdbx_strand_id
1 'polypeptide(L)'
;MPDSIEFKRECIEPNHPRLSLRRQCELLGLNRSSWYYESLGVSAENLALMRRIDEQYLKTPCYGRRKMGEALGIDDRRAGRLMRLMGLEAIYPKPHLSQNTKEHRIYPYLLRNMKIVRPNQVWSSDITYVPMPRGWMYLTVVMDWFSRYVLSWRLSNTLDGLFCLEALEEALSGGTPEIFNTDQGVQYTAEAFTGRLEAAGVRVSMDGRGRWMDNVFVERLWRTVKYEHVYLHDHATPRALQAGLASYFLFYNEERIHASLDYLTPAAVYAAA
;
A
#
# COMPACT_ATOMS: atom_id res chain seq x y z
N MET A 1 9.96 1.47 32.11
CA MET A 1 11.17 2.14 32.02
C MET A 1 12.23 1.80 33.07
N PRO A 2 12.00 0.86 33.97
CA PRO A 2 13.05 0.39 34.89
C PRO A 2 14.15 -0.46 34.24
N ASP A 3 14.13 -0.63 32.91
CA ASP A 3 15.07 -1.50 32.19
C ASP A 3 16.07 -0.74 31.28
N SER A 4 16.08 0.61 31.31
CA SER A 4 17.09 1.36 30.54
C SER A 4 18.47 1.22 31.17
N ILE A 5 19.51 1.19 30.32
CA ILE A 5 20.91 1.12 30.78
C ILE A 5 21.26 2.34 31.65
N GLU A 6 20.76 3.51 31.31
CA GLU A 6 20.94 4.76 32.05
C GLU A 6 20.40 4.61 33.48
N PHE A 7 19.15 4.15 33.64
CA PHE A 7 18.53 3.93 34.95
C PHE A 7 19.32 2.92 35.79
N LYS A 8 19.75 1.80 35.19
CA LYS A 8 20.57 0.79 35.87
C LYS A 8 21.92 1.37 36.30
N ARG A 9 22.52 2.26 35.53
CA ARG A 9 23.76 2.96 35.89
C ARG A 9 23.57 3.92 37.08
N GLU A 10 22.44 4.63 37.14
CA GLU A 10 22.10 5.53 38.28
C GLU A 10 21.87 4.77 39.57
N CYS A 11 21.42 3.52 39.51
CA CYS A 11 21.18 2.65 40.68
C CYS A 11 22.48 2.09 41.27
N ILE A 12 23.65 2.27 40.64
CA ILE A 12 24.92 1.72 41.15
C ILE A 12 25.61 2.77 42.04
N GLU A 13 25.88 2.38 43.26
CA GLU A 13 26.64 3.14 44.24
C GLU A 13 28.09 2.62 44.30
N PRO A 14 29.09 3.33 43.79
CA PRO A 14 30.49 2.88 43.71
C PRO A 14 31.07 2.51 45.08
N ASN A 15 30.67 3.20 46.13
CA ASN A 15 31.20 3.05 47.50
C ASN A 15 30.18 2.39 48.44
N HIS A 16 29.30 1.52 47.95
CA HIS A 16 28.29 0.84 48.77
C HIS A 16 28.98 -0.05 49.83
N PRO A 17 28.61 0.06 51.14
CA PRO A 17 29.36 -0.56 52.25
C PRO A 17 29.33 -2.08 52.25
N ARG A 18 28.33 -2.73 51.62
CA ARG A 18 28.13 -4.19 51.68
C ARG A 18 28.10 -4.86 50.30
N LEU A 19 28.04 -4.11 49.22
CA LEU A 19 27.91 -4.67 47.87
C LEU A 19 29.04 -4.14 46.99
N SER A 20 29.87 -5.05 46.46
CA SER A 20 30.86 -4.66 45.46
C SER A 20 30.17 -4.19 44.18
N LEU A 21 30.82 -3.35 43.39
CA LEU A 21 30.33 -2.86 42.10
C LEU A 21 29.98 -4.02 41.14
N ARG A 22 30.80 -5.09 41.14
CA ARG A 22 30.51 -6.31 40.40
C ARG A 22 29.17 -6.94 40.80
N ARG A 23 28.90 -7.04 42.10
CA ARG A 23 27.67 -7.64 42.62
C ARG A 23 26.45 -6.77 42.31
N GLN A 24 26.60 -5.46 42.36
CA GLN A 24 25.52 -4.53 41.98
C GLN A 24 25.19 -4.66 40.46
N CYS A 25 26.20 -4.72 39.60
CA CYS A 25 26.00 -4.97 38.18
C CYS A 25 25.30 -6.30 37.89
N GLU A 26 25.68 -7.38 38.59
CA GLU A 26 25.03 -8.69 38.44
C GLU A 26 23.56 -8.63 38.87
N LEU A 27 23.23 -8.00 39.97
CA LEU A 27 21.85 -7.86 40.47
C LEU A 27 20.96 -7.04 39.54
N LEU A 28 21.51 -6.00 38.89
CA LEU A 28 20.81 -5.14 37.95
C LEU A 28 20.78 -5.70 36.51
N GLY A 29 21.46 -6.84 36.25
CA GLY A 29 21.61 -7.37 34.92
C GLY A 29 22.34 -6.40 33.97
N LEU A 30 23.33 -5.65 34.52
CA LEU A 30 24.13 -4.68 33.77
C LEU A 30 25.53 -5.23 33.52
N ASN A 31 26.02 -5.18 32.29
CA ASN A 31 27.43 -5.49 32.02
C ASN A 31 28.35 -4.47 32.69
N ARG A 32 29.36 -4.94 33.41
CA ARG A 32 30.34 -4.05 34.07
C ARG A 32 31.06 -3.09 33.12
N SER A 33 31.31 -3.50 31.88
CA SER A 33 31.86 -2.63 30.83
C SER A 33 30.90 -1.48 30.48
N SER A 34 29.60 -1.71 30.54
CA SER A 34 28.58 -0.66 30.30
C SER A 34 28.56 0.38 31.40
N TRP A 35 28.94 0.03 32.65
CA TRP A 35 29.08 0.99 33.75
C TRP A 35 30.23 1.96 33.51
N TYR A 36 31.38 1.49 33.04
CA TYR A 36 32.56 2.32 32.76
C TYR A 36 32.54 2.99 31.39
N TYR A 37 31.54 2.67 30.56
CA TYR A 37 31.46 3.25 29.23
C TYR A 37 31.08 4.73 29.32
N GLU A 38 32.00 5.58 28.97
CA GLU A 38 31.76 7.00 28.71
C GLU A 38 31.58 7.20 27.20
N SER A 39 30.46 7.83 26.82
CA SER A 39 30.23 8.14 25.43
C SER A 39 31.26 9.17 24.97
N LEU A 40 32.16 8.76 24.10
CA LEU A 40 33.01 9.69 23.37
C LEU A 40 32.10 10.52 22.47
N GLY A 41 32.04 11.82 22.69
CA GLY A 41 31.29 12.76 21.85
C GLY A 41 31.65 12.64 20.36
N VAL A 42 31.00 13.41 19.52
CA VAL A 42 31.27 13.43 18.08
C VAL A 42 32.69 13.97 17.83
N SER A 43 33.56 13.22 17.14
CA SER A 43 34.93 13.65 16.84
C SER A 43 34.94 14.93 15.98
N ALA A 44 36.02 15.71 16.07
CA ALA A 44 36.18 16.95 15.28
C ALA A 44 36.05 16.68 13.76
N GLU A 45 36.54 15.55 13.28
CA GLU A 45 36.40 15.10 11.88
C GLU A 45 34.92 14.89 11.51
N ASN A 46 34.16 14.22 12.39
CA ASN A 46 32.72 14.02 12.15
C ASN A 46 31.92 15.32 12.23
N LEU A 47 32.30 16.26 13.10
CA LEU A 47 31.69 17.59 13.14
C LEU A 47 31.93 18.36 11.84
N ALA A 48 33.13 18.28 11.28
CA ALA A 48 33.44 18.88 9.97
C ALA A 48 32.62 18.24 8.84
N LEU A 49 32.48 16.91 8.86
CA LEU A 49 31.60 16.18 7.91
C LEU A 49 30.13 16.55 8.07
N MET A 50 29.65 16.70 9.29
CA MET A 50 28.25 17.11 9.56
C MET A 50 27.96 18.49 8.96
N ARG A 51 28.89 19.44 9.04
CA ARG A 51 28.74 20.75 8.36
C ARG A 51 28.64 20.60 6.85
N ARG A 52 29.50 19.78 6.24
CA ARG A 52 29.43 19.51 4.79
C ARG A 52 28.15 18.80 4.38
N ILE A 53 27.66 17.90 5.23
CA ILE A 53 26.37 17.23 5.02
C ILE A 53 25.22 18.23 5.05
N ASP A 54 25.23 19.16 6.00
CA ASP A 54 24.23 20.22 6.13
C ASP A 54 24.21 21.13 4.90
N GLU A 55 25.36 21.63 4.49
CA GLU A 55 25.52 22.44 3.28
C GLU A 55 25.02 21.74 2.02
N GLN A 56 25.32 20.43 1.89
CA GLN A 56 24.87 19.64 0.76
C GLN A 56 23.37 19.36 0.83
N TYR A 57 22.83 19.12 2.05
CA TYR A 57 21.40 18.87 2.25
C TYR A 57 20.56 20.09 1.89
N LEU A 58 21.01 21.29 2.22
CA LEU A 58 20.35 22.54 1.82
C LEU A 58 20.24 22.70 0.29
N LYS A 59 21.21 22.18 -0.46
CA LYS A 59 21.20 22.17 -1.93
C LYS A 59 20.37 21.04 -2.52
N THR A 60 20.37 19.89 -1.88
CA THR A 60 19.75 18.65 -2.39
C THR A 60 19.03 17.89 -1.28
N PRO A 61 17.92 18.41 -0.75
CA PRO A 61 17.22 17.82 0.40
C PRO A 61 16.64 16.42 0.11
N CYS A 62 16.55 16.04 -1.17
CA CYS A 62 16.10 14.71 -1.60
C CYS A 62 17.21 13.63 -1.57
N TYR A 63 18.47 13.99 -1.22
CA TYR A 63 19.55 13.01 -1.18
C TYR A 63 19.49 12.18 0.10
N GLY A 64 19.26 10.88 -0.06
CA GLY A 64 19.45 9.90 1.01
C GLY A 64 20.94 9.54 1.17
N ARG A 65 21.25 8.69 2.15
CA ARG A 65 22.62 8.33 2.56
C ARG A 65 23.55 7.99 1.40
N ARG A 66 23.09 7.23 0.38
CA ARG A 66 23.94 6.79 -0.75
C ARG A 66 24.37 7.98 -1.61
N LYS A 67 23.39 8.80 -2.05
CA LYS A 67 23.69 9.99 -2.85
C LYS A 67 24.48 11.02 -2.06
N MET A 68 24.21 11.16 -0.76
CA MET A 68 24.98 12.03 0.12
C MET A 68 26.43 11.56 0.28
N GLY A 69 26.64 10.26 0.46
CA GLY A 69 27.97 9.65 0.52
C GLY A 69 28.76 9.88 -0.76
N GLU A 70 28.16 9.64 -1.92
CA GLU A 70 28.76 9.86 -3.23
C GLU A 70 29.11 11.33 -3.46
N ALA A 71 28.17 12.24 -3.18
CA ALA A 71 28.37 13.68 -3.38
C ALA A 71 29.51 14.25 -2.51
N LEU A 72 29.77 13.70 -1.34
CA LEU A 72 30.79 14.15 -0.41
C LEU A 72 32.09 13.32 -0.41
N GLY A 73 32.12 12.22 -1.19
CA GLY A 73 33.26 11.31 -1.24
C GLY A 73 33.49 10.55 0.08
N ILE A 74 32.42 10.17 0.78
CA ILE A 74 32.48 9.42 2.05
C ILE A 74 31.64 8.15 1.99
N ASP A 75 31.97 7.19 2.85
CA ASP A 75 31.22 5.95 2.97
C ASP A 75 29.73 6.22 3.28
N ASP A 76 28.82 5.50 2.61
CA ASP A 76 27.38 5.71 2.69
C ASP A 76 26.81 5.38 4.09
N ARG A 77 27.41 4.42 4.82
CA ARG A 77 27.02 4.09 6.19
C ARG A 77 27.44 5.20 7.15
N ARG A 78 28.64 5.78 6.93
CA ARG A 78 29.10 6.94 7.70
C ARG A 78 28.19 8.14 7.45
N ALA A 79 27.88 8.45 6.19
CA ALA A 79 26.93 9.49 5.84
C ALA A 79 25.57 9.29 6.52
N GLY A 80 24.99 8.09 6.42
CA GLY A 80 23.70 7.77 7.02
C GLY A 80 23.69 7.84 8.55
N ARG A 81 24.81 7.47 9.22
CA ARG A 81 24.94 7.62 10.67
C ARG A 81 24.98 9.10 11.08
N LEU A 82 25.75 9.92 10.36
CA LEU A 82 25.85 11.35 10.65
C LEU A 82 24.53 12.09 10.37
N MET A 83 23.88 11.81 9.25
CA MET A 83 22.54 12.34 8.94
C MET A 83 21.55 12.03 10.05
N ARG A 84 21.54 10.79 10.57
CA ARG A 84 20.64 10.39 11.67
C ARG A 84 20.95 11.13 12.97
N LEU A 85 22.22 11.34 13.30
CA LEU A 85 22.62 12.13 14.46
C LEU A 85 22.18 13.60 14.33
N MET A 86 22.12 14.14 13.11
CA MET A 86 21.64 15.48 12.81
C MET A 86 20.11 15.56 12.69
N GLY A 87 19.38 14.45 12.75
CA GLY A 87 17.94 14.41 12.50
C GLY A 87 17.56 14.66 11.03
N LEU A 88 18.49 14.50 10.09
CA LEU A 88 18.25 14.75 8.67
C LEU A 88 17.71 13.50 7.98
N GLU A 89 16.57 13.64 7.31
CA GLU A 89 15.98 12.63 6.43
C GLU A 89 15.79 13.22 5.02
N ALA A 90 15.98 12.37 3.99
CA ALA A 90 15.72 12.78 2.62
C ALA A 90 14.24 13.15 2.44
N ILE A 91 13.98 14.31 1.83
CA ILE A 91 12.63 14.77 1.52
C ILE A 91 12.18 14.12 0.20
N TYR A 92 11.26 13.19 0.30
CA TYR A 92 10.57 12.57 -0.84
C TYR A 92 9.15 12.17 -0.40
N PRO A 93 8.20 12.06 -1.33
CA PRO A 93 6.88 11.54 -1.03
C PRO A 93 7.02 10.12 -0.46
N LYS A 94 6.77 9.96 0.85
CA LYS A 94 6.75 8.64 1.48
C LYS A 94 5.47 7.94 1.01
N PRO A 95 5.52 6.63 0.68
CA PRO A 95 4.29 5.89 0.39
C PRO A 95 3.37 5.99 1.61
N HIS A 96 2.16 6.45 1.39
CA HIS A 96 1.11 6.37 2.40
C HIS A 96 0.67 4.91 2.48
N LEU A 97 1.32 4.15 3.34
CA LEU A 97 0.85 2.83 3.69
C LEU A 97 -0.41 3.02 4.54
N SER A 98 -1.58 2.71 3.99
CA SER A 98 -2.80 2.60 4.77
C SER A 98 -2.52 1.62 5.92
N GLN A 99 -2.64 2.11 7.15
CA GLN A 99 -2.50 1.26 8.33
C GLN A 99 -3.84 0.56 8.52
N ASN A 100 -3.86 -0.74 8.25
CA ASN A 100 -5.00 -1.55 8.66
C ASN A 100 -5.11 -1.43 10.18
N THR A 101 -6.23 -0.93 10.66
CA THR A 101 -6.58 -1.03 12.07
C THR A 101 -6.66 -2.52 12.41
N LYS A 102 -6.24 -2.91 13.62
CA LYS A 102 -6.17 -4.31 14.09
C LYS A 102 -7.53 -5.05 14.07
N GLU A 103 -8.60 -4.34 13.77
CA GLU A 103 -10.00 -4.83 13.74
C GLU A 103 -10.44 -5.39 12.40
N HIS A 104 -9.66 -5.19 11.32
CA HIS A 104 -10.04 -5.66 9.98
C HIS A 104 -9.65 -7.13 9.79
N ARG A 105 -10.65 -7.97 9.52
CA ARG A 105 -10.45 -9.39 9.21
C ARG A 105 -9.80 -9.53 7.83
N ILE A 106 -8.67 -10.25 7.77
CA ILE A 106 -7.98 -10.58 6.52
C ILE A 106 -8.36 -12.01 6.14
N TYR A 107 -8.81 -12.19 4.90
CA TYR A 107 -9.20 -13.49 4.37
C TYR A 107 -8.03 -14.14 3.62
N PRO A 108 -7.99 -15.50 3.57
CA PRO A 108 -6.94 -16.20 2.84
C PRO A 108 -7.11 -16.03 1.33
N TYR A 109 -5.99 -16.09 0.59
CA TYR A 109 -6.02 -16.12 -0.87
C TYR A 109 -6.45 -17.51 -1.38
N LEU A 110 -7.59 -17.57 -2.06
CA LEU A 110 -8.24 -18.83 -2.46
C LEU A 110 -7.92 -19.24 -3.90
N LEU A 111 -7.30 -18.36 -4.71
CA LEU A 111 -7.20 -18.55 -6.17
C LEU A 111 -5.89 -19.23 -6.62
N ARG A 112 -5.02 -19.65 -5.68
CA ARG A 112 -3.76 -20.30 -6.03
C ARG A 112 -4.01 -21.58 -6.83
N ASN A 113 -3.47 -21.64 -8.06
CA ASN A 113 -3.61 -22.78 -8.99
C ASN A 113 -5.06 -23.10 -9.40
N MET A 114 -6.02 -22.20 -9.16
CA MET A 114 -7.39 -22.36 -9.60
C MET A 114 -7.49 -22.07 -11.10
N LYS A 115 -8.12 -22.97 -11.85
CA LYS A 115 -8.50 -22.72 -13.24
C LYS A 115 -9.85 -22.03 -13.26
N ILE A 116 -9.92 -20.88 -13.91
CA ILE A 116 -11.16 -20.16 -14.13
C ILE A 116 -11.74 -20.63 -15.46
N VAL A 117 -12.88 -21.29 -15.41
CA VAL A 117 -13.44 -22.03 -16.57
C VAL A 117 -14.84 -21.58 -16.97
N ARG A 118 -15.48 -20.71 -16.20
CA ARG A 118 -16.84 -20.20 -16.47
C ARG A 118 -17.07 -18.83 -15.84
N PRO A 119 -18.02 -18.02 -16.35
CA PRO A 119 -18.48 -16.80 -15.71
C PRO A 119 -19.00 -17.04 -14.29
N ASN A 120 -18.96 -16.01 -13.48
CA ASN A 120 -19.40 -16.00 -12.08
C ASN A 120 -18.65 -16.99 -11.17
N GLN A 121 -17.51 -17.52 -11.62
CA GLN A 121 -16.64 -18.32 -10.76
C GLN A 121 -15.81 -17.42 -9.85
N VAL A 122 -15.23 -16.37 -10.40
CA VAL A 122 -14.44 -15.38 -9.64
C VAL A 122 -14.75 -13.99 -10.14
N TRP A 123 -15.18 -13.13 -9.22
CA TRP A 123 -15.21 -11.68 -9.43
C TRP A 123 -14.09 -11.01 -8.67
N SER A 124 -13.69 -9.84 -9.11
CA SER A 124 -12.77 -9.00 -8.36
C SER A 124 -13.11 -7.52 -8.45
N SER A 125 -12.62 -6.79 -7.48
CA SER A 125 -12.72 -5.34 -7.43
C SER A 125 -11.38 -4.73 -7.04
N ASP A 126 -11.19 -3.49 -7.49
CA ASP A 126 -10.04 -2.65 -7.14
C ASP A 126 -10.42 -1.18 -7.33
N ILE A 127 -9.60 -0.28 -6.80
CA ILE A 127 -9.79 1.16 -6.91
C ILE A 127 -8.62 1.77 -7.69
N THR A 128 -8.93 2.62 -8.66
CA THR A 128 -7.92 3.43 -9.33
C THR A 128 -8.19 4.92 -9.21
N TYR A 129 -7.12 5.70 -9.30
CA TYR A 129 -7.14 7.16 -9.33
C TYR A 129 -7.27 7.66 -10.76
N VAL A 130 -8.21 8.57 -10.99
CA VAL A 130 -8.40 9.26 -12.26
C VAL A 130 -8.05 10.73 -12.06
N PRO A 131 -7.02 11.25 -12.76
CA PRO A 131 -6.64 12.65 -12.64
C PRO A 131 -7.71 13.57 -13.23
N MET A 132 -7.92 14.71 -12.57
CA MET A 132 -8.82 15.78 -12.99
C MET A 132 -8.04 17.10 -13.05
N PRO A 133 -8.51 18.13 -13.76
CA PRO A 133 -7.87 19.45 -13.73
C PRO A 133 -7.67 20.03 -12.33
N ARG A 134 -8.52 19.65 -11.38
CA ARG A 134 -8.40 19.99 -9.96
C ARG A 134 -8.59 18.74 -9.11
N GLY A 135 -7.48 18.10 -8.69
CA GLY A 135 -7.51 16.94 -7.81
C GLY A 135 -7.70 15.60 -8.53
N TRP A 136 -8.38 14.68 -7.88
CA TRP A 136 -8.53 13.29 -8.32
C TRP A 136 -9.96 12.81 -8.10
N MET A 137 -10.40 11.90 -8.95
CA MET A 137 -11.56 11.06 -8.71
C MET A 137 -11.11 9.61 -8.48
N TYR A 138 -11.90 8.86 -7.76
CA TYR A 138 -11.68 7.44 -7.46
C TYR A 138 -12.68 6.62 -8.26
N LEU A 139 -12.18 5.65 -9.00
CA LEU A 139 -12.99 4.75 -9.80
C LEU A 139 -12.82 3.33 -9.26
N THR A 140 -13.92 2.67 -8.93
CA THR A 140 -13.97 1.24 -8.62
C THR A 140 -14.77 0.50 -9.68
N VAL A 141 -14.43 -0.76 -9.89
CA VAL A 141 -15.19 -1.68 -10.76
C VAL A 141 -15.38 -3.02 -10.05
N VAL A 142 -16.40 -3.75 -10.45
CA VAL A 142 -16.54 -5.18 -10.22
C VAL A 142 -16.46 -5.90 -11.57
N MET A 143 -15.56 -6.84 -11.70
CA MET A 143 -15.26 -7.54 -12.96
C MET A 143 -15.32 -9.05 -12.79
N ASP A 144 -15.92 -9.74 -13.75
CA ASP A 144 -15.82 -11.20 -13.89
C ASP A 144 -14.47 -11.61 -14.50
N TRP A 145 -13.78 -12.54 -13.87
CA TRP A 145 -12.45 -12.95 -14.30
C TRP A 145 -12.43 -13.80 -15.55
N PHE A 146 -13.49 -14.60 -15.80
CA PHE A 146 -13.54 -15.44 -16.97
C PHE A 146 -13.75 -14.62 -18.24
N SER A 147 -14.82 -13.84 -18.26
CA SER A 147 -15.26 -13.06 -19.42
C SER A 147 -14.59 -11.70 -19.56
N ARG A 148 -13.95 -11.19 -18.49
CA ARG A 148 -13.50 -9.78 -18.39
C ARG A 148 -14.63 -8.77 -18.38
N TYR A 149 -15.87 -9.20 -18.25
CA TYR A 149 -17.04 -8.33 -18.24
C TYR A 149 -17.04 -7.44 -17.00
N VAL A 150 -17.21 -6.14 -17.19
CA VAL A 150 -17.38 -5.17 -16.10
C VAL A 150 -18.84 -5.18 -15.70
N LEU A 151 -19.12 -5.79 -14.55
CA LEU A 151 -20.48 -5.96 -14.02
C LEU A 151 -21.07 -4.67 -13.49
N SER A 152 -20.24 -3.87 -12.84
CA SER A 152 -20.60 -2.58 -12.27
C SER A 152 -19.37 -1.70 -12.08
N TRP A 153 -19.60 -0.41 -11.93
CA TRP A 153 -18.55 0.56 -11.60
C TRP A 153 -19.12 1.77 -10.87
N ARG A 154 -18.29 2.46 -10.07
CA ARG A 154 -18.66 3.70 -9.39
C ARG A 154 -17.52 4.69 -9.42
N LEU A 155 -17.89 5.96 -9.51
CA LEU A 155 -16.97 7.10 -9.45
C LEU A 155 -17.26 7.91 -8.19
N SER A 156 -16.22 8.23 -7.40
CA SER A 156 -16.33 9.01 -6.17
C SER A 156 -15.26 10.10 -6.11
N ASN A 157 -15.53 11.18 -5.40
CA ASN A 157 -14.55 12.20 -5.03
C ASN A 157 -13.95 11.97 -3.64
N THR A 158 -14.43 10.98 -2.90
CA THR A 158 -13.91 10.54 -1.61
C THR A 158 -13.43 9.09 -1.69
N LEU A 159 -12.48 8.73 -0.82
CA LEU A 159 -11.95 7.36 -0.72
C LEU A 159 -12.59 6.62 0.47
N ASP A 160 -13.86 6.91 0.77
CA ASP A 160 -14.65 6.11 1.72
C ASP A 160 -15.03 4.74 1.11
N GLY A 161 -15.55 3.82 1.92
CA GLY A 161 -15.93 2.48 1.44
C GLY A 161 -17.28 2.42 0.73
N LEU A 162 -18.08 3.49 0.76
CA LEU A 162 -19.49 3.47 0.31
C LEU A 162 -19.61 3.19 -1.18
N PHE A 163 -18.83 3.87 -2.02
CA PHE A 163 -18.90 3.68 -3.47
C PHE A 163 -18.46 2.28 -3.92
N CYS A 164 -17.58 1.61 -3.14
CA CYS A 164 -17.24 0.20 -3.37
C CYS A 164 -18.41 -0.73 -3.03
N LEU A 165 -19.11 -0.44 -1.93
CA LEU A 165 -20.28 -1.19 -1.53
C LEU A 165 -21.42 -1.02 -2.54
N GLU A 166 -21.67 0.19 -3.03
CA GLU A 166 -22.66 0.46 -4.08
C GLU A 166 -22.36 -0.29 -5.39
N ALA A 167 -21.08 -0.34 -5.79
CA ALA A 167 -20.67 -1.14 -6.95
C ALA A 167 -20.91 -2.64 -6.71
N LEU A 168 -20.59 -3.14 -5.52
CA LEU A 168 -20.87 -4.53 -5.15
C LEU A 168 -22.37 -4.86 -5.19
N GLU A 169 -23.22 -4.00 -4.61
CA GLU A 169 -24.68 -4.21 -4.58
C GLU A 169 -25.27 -4.25 -5.99
N GLU A 170 -24.84 -3.36 -6.87
CA GLU A 170 -25.25 -3.38 -8.27
C GLU A 170 -24.83 -4.67 -8.97
N ALA A 171 -23.57 -5.09 -8.81
CA ALA A 171 -23.10 -6.33 -9.39
C ALA A 171 -23.88 -7.55 -8.87
N LEU A 172 -24.13 -7.63 -7.55
CA LEU A 172 -24.89 -8.72 -6.92
C LEU A 172 -26.36 -8.75 -7.32
N SER A 173 -26.93 -7.64 -7.80
CA SER A 173 -28.30 -7.63 -8.34
C SER A 173 -28.42 -8.38 -9.66
N GLY A 174 -27.34 -8.51 -10.42
CA GLY A 174 -27.28 -9.23 -11.70
C GLY A 174 -26.80 -10.66 -11.60
N GLY A 175 -26.23 -11.09 -10.46
CA GLY A 175 -25.69 -12.44 -10.27
C GLY A 175 -24.87 -12.56 -9.01
N THR A 176 -24.32 -13.75 -8.76
CA THR A 176 -23.52 -14.03 -7.57
C THR A 176 -22.30 -14.86 -7.94
N PRO A 177 -21.06 -14.47 -7.56
CA PRO A 177 -19.87 -15.26 -7.82
C PRO A 177 -19.69 -16.36 -6.76
N GLU A 178 -18.88 -17.37 -7.05
CA GLU A 178 -18.42 -18.30 -6.02
C GLU A 178 -17.38 -17.68 -5.09
N ILE A 179 -16.47 -16.90 -5.66
CA ILE A 179 -15.37 -16.24 -4.95
C ILE A 179 -15.31 -14.77 -5.37
N PHE A 180 -15.12 -13.89 -4.40
CA PHE A 180 -14.82 -12.49 -4.64
C PHE A 180 -13.42 -12.17 -4.16
N ASN A 181 -12.57 -11.67 -5.06
CA ASN A 181 -11.17 -11.36 -4.78
C ASN A 181 -10.91 -9.85 -4.72
N THR A 182 -10.21 -9.40 -3.69
CA THR A 182 -9.81 -8.00 -3.52
C THR A 182 -8.38 -7.90 -2.97
N ASP A 183 -7.83 -6.70 -2.96
CA ASP A 183 -6.68 -6.40 -2.14
C ASP A 183 -7.05 -6.29 -0.63
N GLN A 184 -6.06 -5.98 0.21
CA GLN A 184 -6.27 -5.76 1.65
C GLN A 184 -6.53 -4.28 1.97
N GLY A 185 -7.09 -3.51 1.04
CA GLY A 185 -7.48 -2.11 1.25
C GLY A 185 -8.54 -1.97 2.33
N VAL A 186 -8.54 -0.82 3.04
CA VAL A 186 -9.48 -0.54 4.14
C VAL A 186 -10.93 -0.63 3.67
N GLN A 187 -11.22 -0.22 2.42
CA GLN A 187 -12.55 -0.26 1.82
C GLN A 187 -13.08 -1.69 1.69
N TYR A 188 -12.20 -2.63 1.34
CA TYR A 188 -12.55 -4.03 1.09
C TYR A 188 -12.46 -4.92 2.34
N THR A 189 -11.69 -4.50 3.35
CA THR A 189 -11.62 -5.20 4.64
C THR A 189 -12.69 -4.76 5.64
N ALA A 190 -13.46 -3.71 5.31
CA ALA A 190 -14.57 -3.22 6.13
C ALA A 190 -15.66 -4.29 6.28
N GLU A 191 -16.20 -4.42 7.48
CA GLU A 191 -17.28 -5.39 7.80
C GLU A 191 -18.52 -5.19 6.91
N ALA A 192 -18.85 -3.95 6.55
CA ALA A 192 -19.95 -3.66 5.64
C ALA A 192 -19.77 -4.30 4.26
N PHE A 193 -18.54 -4.36 3.73
CA PHE A 193 -18.24 -4.97 2.45
C PHE A 193 -18.14 -6.50 2.55
N THR A 194 -17.33 -7.01 3.49
CA THR A 194 -17.12 -8.46 3.66
C THR A 194 -18.38 -9.17 4.16
N GLY A 195 -19.11 -8.56 5.10
CA GLY A 195 -20.38 -9.10 5.60
C GLY A 195 -21.45 -9.17 4.52
N ARG A 196 -21.46 -8.20 3.57
CA ARG A 196 -22.39 -8.25 2.43
C ARG A 196 -22.11 -9.42 1.50
N LEU A 197 -20.83 -9.71 1.23
CA LEU A 197 -20.42 -10.89 0.46
C LEU A 197 -20.77 -12.20 1.17
N GLU A 198 -20.47 -12.29 2.48
CA GLU A 198 -20.81 -13.47 3.29
C GLU A 198 -22.34 -13.70 3.33
N ALA A 199 -23.14 -12.65 3.47
CA ALA A 199 -24.62 -12.71 3.43
C ALA A 199 -25.16 -13.20 2.08
N ALA A 200 -24.42 -12.96 0.98
CA ALA A 200 -24.73 -13.48 -0.34
C ALA A 200 -24.19 -14.93 -0.58
N GLY A 201 -23.55 -15.54 0.41
CA GLY A 201 -22.95 -16.88 0.29
C GLY A 201 -21.64 -16.90 -0.51
N VAL A 202 -21.01 -15.76 -0.73
CA VAL A 202 -19.78 -15.60 -1.53
C VAL A 202 -18.56 -15.82 -0.65
N ARG A 203 -17.60 -16.61 -1.11
CA ARG A 203 -16.33 -16.80 -0.44
C ARG A 203 -15.40 -15.61 -0.71
N VAL A 204 -14.93 -14.96 0.35
CA VAL A 204 -14.00 -13.83 0.26
C VAL A 204 -12.56 -14.33 0.11
N SER A 205 -11.83 -13.77 -0.84
CA SER A 205 -10.41 -14.01 -1.09
C SER A 205 -9.68 -12.67 -1.07
N MET A 206 -8.51 -12.61 -0.43
CA MET A 206 -7.70 -11.40 -0.42
C MET A 206 -6.28 -11.67 -0.88
N ASP A 207 -5.76 -10.78 -1.71
CA ASP A 207 -4.39 -10.85 -2.22
C ASP A 207 -3.36 -10.79 -1.09
N GLY A 208 -2.28 -11.52 -1.23
CA GLY A 208 -1.15 -11.40 -0.30
C GLY A 208 -0.45 -10.05 -0.44
N ARG A 209 0.03 -9.50 0.69
CA ARG A 209 0.77 -8.22 0.67
C ARG A 209 1.93 -8.27 -0.34
N GLY A 210 1.94 -7.32 -1.27
CA GLY A 210 2.99 -7.18 -2.29
C GLY A 210 2.92 -8.20 -3.44
N ARG A 211 1.83 -8.94 -3.60
CA ARG A 211 1.62 -9.89 -4.70
C ARG A 211 0.72 -9.28 -5.77
N TRP A 212 1.29 -8.40 -6.57
CA TRP A 212 0.59 -7.75 -7.69
C TRP A 212 -0.01 -8.73 -8.74
N MET A 213 0.52 -9.94 -8.84
CA MET A 213 0.01 -10.96 -9.78
C MET A 213 -1.37 -11.52 -9.38
N ASP A 214 -1.79 -11.30 -8.15
CA ASP A 214 -3.02 -11.90 -7.62
C ASP A 214 -4.30 -11.14 -8.10
N ASN A 215 -4.19 -9.91 -8.66
CA ASN A 215 -5.32 -9.13 -9.23
C ASN A 215 -5.01 -8.56 -10.63
N VAL A 216 -4.23 -9.30 -11.42
CA VAL A 216 -3.70 -8.85 -12.73
C VAL A 216 -4.78 -8.44 -13.73
N PHE A 217 -5.99 -8.98 -13.64
CA PHE A 217 -7.05 -8.68 -14.61
C PHE A 217 -7.63 -7.28 -14.43
N VAL A 218 -7.86 -6.85 -13.19
CA VAL A 218 -8.32 -5.49 -12.91
C VAL A 218 -7.20 -4.47 -13.13
N GLU A 219 -5.95 -4.80 -12.77
CA GLU A 219 -4.80 -3.94 -13.08
C GLU A 219 -4.65 -3.72 -14.60
N ARG A 220 -4.85 -4.76 -15.40
CA ARG A 220 -4.87 -4.65 -16.86
C ARG A 220 -6.04 -3.80 -17.36
N LEU A 221 -7.23 -3.93 -16.75
CA LEU A 221 -8.38 -3.07 -17.05
C LEU A 221 -8.03 -1.61 -16.78
N TRP A 222 -7.39 -1.28 -15.66
CA TRP A 222 -6.98 0.08 -15.36
C TRP A 222 -6.05 0.69 -16.42
N ARG A 223 -5.10 -0.11 -16.87
CA ARG A 223 -4.26 0.33 -17.99
C ARG A 223 -5.11 0.63 -19.23
N THR A 224 -6.00 -0.27 -19.59
CA THR A 224 -6.88 -0.15 -20.76
C THR A 224 -7.76 1.10 -20.64
N VAL A 225 -8.49 1.27 -19.54
CA VAL A 225 -9.34 2.46 -19.30
C VAL A 225 -8.54 3.77 -19.35
N LYS A 226 -7.35 3.79 -18.76
CA LYS A 226 -6.52 5.00 -18.73
C LYS A 226 -6.00 5.36 -20.11
N TYR A 227 -5.47 4.41 -20.86
CA TYR A 227 -4.84 4.68 -22.15
C TYR A 227 -5.84 4.79 -23.32
N GLU A 228 -6.96 4.12 -23.23
CA GLU A 228 -7.96 4.13 -24.30
C GLU A 228 -9.06 5.18 -24.09
N HIS A 229 -9.20 5.72 -22.87
CA HIS A 229 -10.24 6.71 -22.56
C HIS A 229 -9.73 7.92 -21.78
N VAL A 230 -9.25 7.72 -20.54
CA VAL A 230 -8.97 8.83 -19.62
C VAL A 230 -7.92 9.80 -20.16
N TYR A 231 -6.84 9.30 -20.75
CA TYR A 231 -5.75 10.14 -21.28
C TYR A 231 -6.01 10.68 -22.68
N LEU A 232 -7.03 10.18 -23.36
CA LEU A 232 -7.41 10.65 -24.70
C LEU A 232 -8.47 11.74 -24.67
N HIS A 233 -9.12 11.95 -23.53
CA HIS A 233 -10.23 12.91 -23.40
C HIS A 233 -9.94 13.91 -22.28
N ASP A 234 -10.24 15.17 -22.54
CA ASP A 234 -10.18 16.23 -21.51
C ASP A 234 -11.52 16.32 -20.77
N HIS A 235 -11.58 15.69 -19.60
CA HIS A 235 -12.75 15.71 -18.74
C HIS A 235 -12.69 16.90 -17.78
N ALA A 236 -13.26 18.03 -18.18
CA ALA A 236 -13.23 19.26 -17.38
C ALA A 236 -14.00 19.16 -16.05
N THR A 237 -14.99 18.26 -15.94
CA THR A 237 -15.84 18.11 -14.76
C THR A 237 -16.05 16.64 -14.38
N PRO A 238 -16.33 16.32 -13.09
CA PRO A 238 -16.71 14.97 -12.67
C PRO A 238 -17.90 14.39 -13.46
N ARG A 239 -18.88 15.22 -13.80
CA ARG A 239 -20.06 14.80 -14.59
C ARG A 239 -19.66 14.40 -16.02
N ALA A 240 -18.76 15.16 -16.64
CA ALA A 240 -18.23 14.81 -17.98
C ALA A 240 -17.44 13.51 -17.93
N LEU A 241 -16.60 13.32 -16.92
CA LEU A 241 -15.87 12.06 -16.70
C LEU A 241 -16.83 10.88 -16.51
N GLN A 242 -17.86 11.04 -15.67
CA GLN A 242 -18.86 9.99 -15.44
C GLN A 242 -19.60 9.60 -16.73
N ALA A 243 -20.04 10.57 -17.53
CA ALA A 243 -20.68 10.30 -18.81
C ALA A 243 -19.74 9.61 -19.81
N GLY A 244 -18.48 10.04 -19.87
CA GLY A 244 -17.44 9.42 -20.70
C GLY A 244 -17.15 7.99 -20.30
N LEU A 245 -16.99 7.72 -19.00
CA LEU A 245 -16.76 6.36 -18.47
C LEU A 245 -17.99 5.45 -18.71
N ALA A 246 -19.20 5.98 -18.61
CA ALA A 246 -20.41 5.20 -18.92
C ALA A 246 -20.41 4.72 -20.39
N SER A 247 -20.12 5.62 -21.32
CA SER A 247 -19.99 5.27 -22.74
C SER A 247 -18.83 4.31 -22.99
N TYR A 248 -17.70 4.53 -22.29
CA TYR A 248 -16.53 3.67 -22.44
C TYR A 248 -16.76 2.26 -21.93
N PHE A 249 -17.38 2.07 -20.74
CA PHE A 249 -17.63 0.73 -20.22
C PHE A 249 -18.69 -0.02 -21.03
N LEU A 250 -19.65 0.69 -21.63
CA LEU A 250 -20.55 0.08 -22.61
C LEU A 250 -19.79 -0.44 -23.83
N PHE A 251 -18.94 0.41 -24.45
CA PHE A 251 -18.06 0.01 -25.53
C PHE A 251 -17.13 -1.15 -25.13
N TYR A 252 -16.52 -1.07 -23.94
CA TYR A 252 -15.61 -2.12 -23.44
C TYR A 252 -16.30 -3.47 -23.35
N ASN A 253 -17.52 -3.52 -22.85
CA ASN A 253 -18.27 -4.75 -22.68
C ASN A 253 -18.83 -5.28 -24.00
N GLU A 254 -19.42 -4.42 -24.83
CA GLU A 254 -20.25 -4.85 -25.97
C GLU A 254 -19.50 -4.88 -27.29
N GLU A 255 -18.49 -4.03 -27.48
CA GLU A 255 -17.87 -3.82 -28.78
C GLU A 255 -16.36 -4.11 -28.78
N ARG A 256 -15.68 -3.88 -27.65
CA ARG A 256 -14.24 -4.05 -27.58
C ARG A 256 -13.85 -5.53 -27.61
N ILE A 257 -13.13 -5.93 -28.66
CA ILE A 257 -12.61 -7.30 -28.79
C ILE A 257 -11.35 -7.51 -27.95
N HIS A 258 -11.18 -8.70 -27.41
CA HIS A 258 -10.06 -9.08 -26.55
C HIS A 258 -9.28 -10.27 -27.11
N ALA A 259 -7.99 -10.11 -27.35
CA ALA A 259 -7.16 -11.22 -27.85
C ALA A 259 -7.14 -12.44 -26.91
N SER A 260 -7.23 -12.21 -25.58
CA SER A 260 -7.31 -13.29 -24.59
C SER A 260 -8.67 -13.98 -24.50
N LEU A 261 -9.65 -13.50 -25.25
CA LEU A 261 -10.99 -14.07 -25.39
C LEU A 261 -11.24 -14.50 -26.86
N ASP A 262 -10.21 -14.90 -27.57
CA ASP A 262 -10.28 -15.28 -28.98
C ASP A 262 -10.95 -14.20 -29.86
N TYR A 263 -10.65 -12.93 -29.58
CA TYR A 263 -11.22 -11.74 -30.22
C TYR A 263 -12.73 -11.57 -30.05
N LEU A 264 -13.32 -12.25 -29.05
CA LEU A 264 -14.71 -11.98 -28.65
C LEU A 264 -14.79 -10.77 -27.71
N THR A 265 -15.99 -10.23 -27.56
CA THR A 265 -16.30 -9.19 -26.59
C THR A 265 -16.56 -9.79 -25.21
N PRO A 266 -16.31 -9.06 -24.11
CA PRO A 266 -16.65 -9.51 -22.76
C PRO A 266 -18.12 -9.94 -22.62
N ALA A 267 -19.06 -9.19 -23.22
CA ALA A 267 -20.48 -9.51 -23.17
C ALA A 267 -20.79 -10.82 -23.88
N ALA A 268 -20.22 -11.07 -25.06
CA ALA A 268 -20.43 -12.32 -25.79
C ALA A 268 -19.96 -13.53 -24.99
N VAL A 269 -18.80 -13.42 -24.32
CA VAL A 269 -18.25 -14.51 -23.48
C VAL A 269 -19.06 -14.69 -22.20
N TYR A 270 -19.53 -13.59 -21.59
CA TYR A 270 -20.32 -13.65 -20.36
C TYR A 270 -21.71 -14.28 -20.59
N ALA A 271 -22.33 -13.98 -21.72
CA ALA A 271 -23.67 -14.48 -22.11
C ALA A 271 -23.67 -15.94 -22.66
N ALA A 272 -22.51 -16.42 -23.16
CA ALA A 272 -22.40 -17.75 -23.77
C ALA A 272 -22.29 -18.91 -22.77
N ALA A 273 -22.34 -18.63 -21.47
CA ALA A 273 -22.10 -19.61 -20.40
C ALA A 273 -23.36 -19.80 -19.48
#